data_10e70917dd47b23c0558241585577ddc
#
_entry.id   10e70917dd47b23c0558241585577ddc
#
_cell.length_a   1.000
_cell.length_b   1.000
_cell.length_c   1.000
_cell.angle_alpha   90.00
_cell.angle_beta   90.00
_cell.angle_gamma   90.00
#
_symmetry.space_group_name_H-M   'P 1'
#
loop_
_entity.id
_entity.type
_entity.pdbx_description
1 polymer ?
#
loop_
_entity_poly.entity_id
_entity_poly.type
_entity_poly.pdbx_seq_one_letter_code
_entity_poly.pdbx_strand_id
1 'polypeptide(L)'
;MYQVIRMYGDFEPWWFLDGWEEDIVSKTTYERYEDAQKAFQKEWVRLSEDFPMKKSKNGTMVAFWDESDQHWCEECDEYLQRYHSLMLVEARENLPAGFIKQPTQPRMRPCKLKQNIVI
;
A
#
# COMPACT_ATOMS: atom_id res chain seq x y z
N MET A 1 -15.87 10.21 6.07
CA MET A 1 -15.03 10.68 4.97
C MET A 1 -14.26 9.54 4.33
N TYR A 2 -13.79 9.74 3.13
CA TYR A 2 -13.08 8.71 2.37
C TYR A 2 -11.73 9.26 1.93
N GLN A 3 -10.74 8.40 1.91
CA GLN A 3 -9.38 8.81 1.55
C GLN A 3 -8.84 7.93 0.43
N VAL A 4 -8.18 8.57 -0.53
CA VAL A 4 -7.39 7.91 -1.55
C VAL A 4 -5.94 8.12 -1.16
N ILE A 5 -5.24 7.02 -0.89
CA ILE A 5 -3.89 7.03 -0.34
C ILE A 5 -2.94 6.38 -1.33
N ARG A 6 -1.84 7.08 -1.64
CA ARG A 6 -0.75 6.51 -2.43
C ARG A 6 0.45 6.27 -1.54
N MET A 7 1.10 5.13 -1.75
CA MET A 7 2.28 4.74 -1.00
C MET A 7 3.37 4.25 -1.93
N TYR A 8 4.60 4.31 -1.46
CA TYR A 8 5.74 3.75 -2.15
C TYR A 8 6.67 3.12 -1.12
N GLY A 9 6.95 1.83 -1.28
CA GLY A 9 7.78 1.12 -0.33
C GLY A 9 7.98 -0.35 -0.68
N ASP A 10 8.48 -1.10 0.27
CA ASP A 10 8.87 -2.49 0.10
C ASP A 10 7.71 -3.47 0.31
N PHE A 11 6.52 -2.98 0.63
CA PHE A 11 5.38 -3.81 0.96
C PHE A 11 4.18 -3.45 0.09
N GLU A 12 3.35 -4.45 -0.18
CA GLU A 12 2.03 -4.23 -0.77
C GLU A 12 1.13 -3.53 0.27
N PRO A 13 0.04 -2.85 -0.15
CA PRO A 13 -0.72 -1.98 0.75
C PRO A 13 -1.49 -2.69 1.85
N TRP A 14 -1.69 -3.99 1.74
CA TRP A 14 -2.45 -4.74 2.76
C TRP A 14 -1.59 -5.20 3.94
N TRP A 15 -0.31 -4.90 3.94
CA TRP A 15 0.57 -5.16 5.08
C TRP A 15 0.57 -3.94 6.00
N PHE A 16 -0.23 -3.99 7.07
CA PHE A 16 -0.29 -2.88 8.02
C PHE A 16 0.70 -3.12 9.17
N LEU A 17 1.96 -2.98 8.87
CA LEU A 17 3.03 -3.11 9.85
C LEU A 17 3.25 -1.78 10.58
N ASP A 18 3.89 -1.82 11.74
CA ASP A 18 4.21 -0.58 12.45
C ASP A 18 4.99 0.36 11.56
N GLY A 19 4.55 1.63 11.51
CA GLY A 19 5.21 2.64 10.70
C GLY A 19 4.83 2.60 9.23
N TRP A 20 3.78 1.86 8.84
CA TRP A 20 3.36 1.80 7.43
C TRP A 20 3.01 3.17 6.85
N GLU A 21 2.55 4.09 7.70
CA GLU A 21 2.21 5.45 7.28
C GLU A 21 3.41 6.23 6.75
N GLU A 22 4.61 5.83 7.12
CA GLU A 22 5.83 6.47 6.62
C GLU A 22 6.01 6.30 5.12
N ASP A 23 5.38 5.29 4.54
CA ASP A 23 5.44 5.05 3.10
C ASP A 23 4.43 5.87 2.31
N ILE A 24 3.55 6.62 2.97
CA ILE A 24 2.54 7.42 2.30
C ILE A 24 3.20 8.56 1.52
N VAL A 25 2.91 8.59 0.22
CA VAL A 25 3.39 9.64 -0.69
C VAL A 25 2.37 10.76 -0.78
N SER A 26 1.09 10.41 -0.83
CA SER A 26 0.01 11.38 -0.89
C SER A 26 -1.26 10.80 -0.30
N LYS A 27 -2.11 11.71 0.22
CA LYS A 27 -3.39 11.34 0.79
C LYS A 27 -4.38 12.45 0.50
N THR A 28 -5.49 12.11 -0.15
CA THR A 28 -6.55 13.07 -0.47
C THR A 28 -7.83 12.62 0.17
N THR A 29 -8.52 13.53 0.81
CA THR A 29 -9.77 13.25 1.54
C THR A 29 -10.96 13.76 0.75
N TYR A 30 -12.03 12.95 0.71
CA TYR A 30 -13.29 13.26 0.05
C TYR A 30 -14.44 13.06 1.02
N GLU A 31 -15.43 13.94 0.96
CA GLU A 31 -16.63 13.80 1.79
C GLU A 31 -17.55 12.71 1.26
N ARG A 32 -17.60 12.53 -0.06
CA ARG A 32 -18.50 11.60 -0.71
C ARG A 32 -17.75 10.42 -1.28
N TYR A 33 -18.34 9.24 -1.08
CA TYR A 33 -17.74 8.01 -1.59
C TYR A 33 -17.57 8.04 -3.11
N GLU A 34 -18.58 8.56 -3.83
CA GLU A 34 -18.53 8.60 -5.29
C GLU A 34 -17.34 9.40 -5.80
N ASP A 35 -17.04 10.51 -5.15
CA ASP A 35 -15.90 11.34 -5.54
C ASP A 35 -14.58 10.63 -5.27
N ALA A 36 -14.48 9.98 -4.12
CA ALA A 36 -13.29 9.20 -3.78
C ALA A 36 -13.11 8.03 -4.73
N GLN A 37 -14.19 7.34 -5.08
CA GLN A 37 -14.14 6.21 -5.98
C GLN A 37 -13.69 6.63 -7.38
N LYS A 38 -14.20 7.76 -7.88
CA LYS A 38 -13.77 8.28 -9.16
C LYS A 38 -12.29 8.60 -9.17
N ALA A 39 -11.81 9.25 -8.12
CA ALA A 39 -10.40 9.59 -7.99
C ALA A 39 -9.54 8.33 -7.91
N PHE A 40 -10.00 7.34 -7.16
CA PHE A 40 -9.30 6.06 -7.02
C PHE A 40 -9.20 5.34 -8.36
N GLN A 41 -10.31 5.26 -9.11
CA GLN A 41 -10.33 4.59 -10.40
C GLN A 41 -9.46 5.31 -11.43
N LYS A 42 -9.46 6.64 -11.41
CA LYS A 42 -8.63 7.43 -12.31
C LYS A 42 -7.14 7.17 -12.05
N GLU A 43 -6.73 7.14 -10.78
CA GLU A 43 -5.36 6.83 -10.43
C GLU A 43 -4.99 5.38 -10.78
N TRP A 44 -5.92 4.46 -10.58
CA TRP A 44 -5.71 3.06 -10.94
C TRP A 44 -5.38 2.92 -12.43
N VAL A 45 -6.19 3.56 -13.29
CA VAL A 45 -5.97 3.51 -14.73
C VAL A 45 -4.62 4.12 -15.09
N ARG A 46 -4.31 5.27 -14.50
CA ARG A 46 -3.04 5.96 -14.76
C ARG A 46 -1.84 5.09 -14.37
N LEU A 47 -1.89 4.49 -13.20
CA LEU A 47 -0.81 3.62 -12.74
C LEU A 47 -0.72 2.32 -13.55
N SER A 48 -1.86 1.81 -14.01
CA SER A 48 -1.89 0.63 -14.88
C SER A 48 -1.18 0.89 -16.22
N GLU A 49 -1.20 2.12 -16.69
CA GLU A 49 -0.50 2.49 -17.93
C GLU A 49 1.01 2.60 -17.71
N ASP A 50 1.41 3.01 -16.51
CA ASP A 50 2.81 3.27 -16.19
C ASP A 50 3.57 2.01 -15.74
N PHE A 51 2.86 1.04 -15.16
CA PHE A 51 3.50 -0.13 -14.55
C PHE A 51 2.97 -1.43 -15.15
N PRO A 52 3.87 -2.36 -15.53
CA PRO A 52 3.45 -3.60 -16.18
C PRO A 52 2.85 -4.63 -15.23
N MET A 53 3.17 -4.55 -13.94
CA MET A 53 2.73 -5.56 -12.97
C MET A 53 1.76 -4.96 -11.97
N LYS A 54 0.77 -5.75 -11.57
CA LYS A 54 -0.17 -5.31 -10.53
C LYS A 54 -0.78 -6.50 -9.79
N LYS A 55 -1.18 -6.23 -8.55
CA LYS A 55 -1.93 -7.18 -7.74
C LYS A 55 -2.90 -6.39 -6.87
N SER A 56 -4.14 -6.80 -6.84
CA SER A 56 -5.18 -6.09 -6.08
C SER A 56 -5.81 -7.00 -5.04
N LYS A 57 -6.41 -6.36 -4.03
CA LYS A 57 -7.12 -7.05 -2.97
C LYS A 57 -8.41 -6.28 -2.66
N ASN A 58 -9.54 -6.99 -2.66
CA ASN A 58 -10.86 -6.45 -2.33
C ASN A 58 -11.32 -5.27 -3.19
N GLY A 59 -10.67 -5.01 -4.32
CA GLY A 59 -11.03 -3.89 -5.18
C GLY A 59 -10.75 -2.51 -4.60
N THR A 60 -10.21 -2.42 -3.39
CA THR A 60 -9.90 -1.16 -2.71
C THR A 60 -8.43 -0.97 -2.42
N MET A 61 -7.62 -1.95 -2.73
CA MET A 61 -6.17 -1.91 -2.55
C MET A 61 -5.50 -2.51 -3.77
N VAL A 62 -4.48 -1.85 -4.27
CA VAL A 62 -3.73 -2.37 -5.41
C VAL A 62 -2.27 -1.96 -5.29
N ALA A 63 -1.38 -2.87 -5.66
CA ALA A 63 0.04 -2.61 -5.77
C ALA A 63 0.43 -2.68 -7.24
N PHE A 64 1.19 -1.70 -7.68
CA PHE A 64 1.76 -1.65 -9.03
C PHE A 64 3.26 -1.67 -8.92
N TRP A 65 3.94 -2.34 -9.85
CA TRP A 65 5.40 -2.33 -9.81
C TRP A 65 5.98 -2.61 -11.18
N ASP A 66 7.24 -2.22 -11.32
CA ASP A 66 8.11 -2.60 -12.40
C ASP A 66 9.19 -3.50 -11.79
N GLU A 67 9.43 -4.64 -12.39
CA GLU A 67 10.40 -5.60 -11.86
C GLU A 67 11.83 -5.02 -11.76
N SER A 68 12.12 -3.98 -12.53
CA SER A 68 13.42 -3.30 -12.46
C SER A 68 13.54 -2.35 -11.27
N ASP A 69 12.44 -1.99 -10.60
CA ASP A 69 12.46 -1.08 -9.46
C ASP A 69 12.72 -1.86 -8.17
N GLN A 70 13.97 -2.09 -7.89
CA GLN A 70 14.43 -2.86 -6.74
C GLN A 70 15.49 -2.08 -5.98
N HIS A 71 15.64 -2.38 -4.70
CA HIS A 71 16.74 -1.84 -3.92
C HIS A 71 17.43 -2.96 -3.14
N TRP A 72 18.71 -2.74 -2.86
CA TRP A 72 19.53 -3.71 -2.17
C TRP A 72 19.22 -3.71 -0.66
N CYS A 73 19.00 -4.88 -0.09
CA CYS A 73 18.83 -5.06 1.34
C CYS A 73 20.07 -5.74 1.92
N GLU A 74 20.83 -5.04 2.73
CA GLU A 74 22.06 -5.58 3.30
C GLU A 74 21.79 -6.71 4.29
N GLU A 75 20.71 -6.62 5.07
CA GLU A 75 20.36 -7.67 6.02
C GLU A 75 19.96 -8.97 5.34
N CYS A 76 19.32 -8.87 4.19
CA CYS A 76 18.82 -10.03 3.44
C CYS A 76 19.81 -10.51 2.39
N ASP A 77 20.79 -9.69 2.07
CA ASP A 77 21.78 -9.95 1.01
C ASP A 77 21.08 -10.24 -0.32
N GLU A 78 20.05 -9.43 -0.63
CA GLU A 78 19.29 -9.58 -1.87
C GLU A 78 18.63 -8.28 -2.28
N TYR A 79 18.16 -8.21 -3.52
CA TYR A 79 17.36 -7.10 -4.01
C TYR A 79 15.89 -7.31 -3.66
N LEU A 80 15.24 -6.23 -3.18
CA LEU A 80 13.84 -6.24 -2.81
C LEU A 80 13.04 -5.40 -3.78
N GLN A 81 11.88 -5.91 -4.19
CA GLN A 81 10.96 -5.20 -5.08
C GLN A 81 10.33 -4.02 -4.35
N ARG A 82 10.22 -2.87 -5.06
CA ARG A 82 9.48 -1.71 -4.58
C ARG A 82 8.10 -1.68 -5.23
N TYR A 83 7.12 -1.21 -4.46
CA TYR A 83 5.73 -1.18 -4.90
C TYR A 83 5.18 0.23 -4.83
N HIS A 84 4.40 0.61 -5.85
CA HIS A 84 3.55 1.80 -5.83
C HIS A 84 2.15 1.34 -5.48
N SER A 85 1.66 1.77 -4.34
CA SER A 85 0.40 1.27 -3.80
C SER A 85 -0.68 2.33 -3.81
N LEU A 86 -1.92 1.89 -3.96
CA LEU A 86 -3.09 2.76 -3.99
C LEU A 86 -4.17 2.13 -3.13
N MET A 87 -4.77 2.92 -2.24
CA MET A 87 -5.85 2.47 -1.36
C MET A 87 -7.01 3.44 -1.38
N LEU A 88 -8.22 2.90 -1.28
CA LEU A 88 -9.43 3.65 -0.99
C LEU A 88 -9.94 3.18 0.37
N VAL A 89 -9.96 4.07 1.34
CA VAL A 89 -10.36 3.72 2.71
C VAL A 89 -11.40 4.69 3.24
N GLU A 90 -12.27 4.20 4.11
CA GLU A 90 -13.18 5.05 4.86
C GLU A 90 -12.44 5.58 6.08
N ALA A 91 -12.31 6.90 6.16
CA ALA A 91 -11.65 7.57 7.26
C ALA A 91 -12.70 8.15 8.21
N ARG A 92 -12.69 7.70 9.44
CA ARG A 92 -13.51 8.25 10.50
C ARG A 92 -12.67 9.13 11.38
N GLU A 93 -13.35 9.92 12.23
CA GLU A 93 -12.67 10.84 13.10
C GLU A 93 -11.60 10.19 13.98
N ASN A 94 -11.81 8.95 14.36
CA ASN A 94 -10.89 8.20 15.21
C ASN A 94 -9.90 7.32 14.46
N LEU A 95 -9.87 7.44 13.16
CA LEU A 95 -8.89 6.73 12.37
C LEU A 95 -7.51 7.30 12.59
N PRO A 96 -6.47 6.57 12.27
CA PRO A 96 -6.46 5.29 11.57
C PRO A 96 -6.66 4.07 12.44
N ALA A 97 -6.64 4.25 13.74
CA ALA A 97 -6.71 3.12 14.67
C ALA A 97 -7.95 2.26 14.45
N GLY A 98 -9.05 2.90 14.09
CA GLY A 98 -10.31 2.19 13.92
C GLY A 98 -10.33 1.24 12.75
N PHE A 99 -9.56 1.50 11.71
CA PHE A 99 -9.57 0.62 10.56
C PHE A 99 -8.38 -0.35 10.55
N ILE A 100 -7.36 -0.09 11.33
CA ILE A 100 -6.25 -1.01 11.52
C ILE A 100 -6.48 -1.73 12.84
N LYS A 101 -7.38 -2.68 12.82
CA LYS A 101 -7.72 -3.42 14.04
C LYS A 101 -6.91 -4.67 14.25
N GLN A 102 -6.07 -4.98 13.31
CA GLN A 102 -5.20 -6.12 13.46
C GLN A 102 -4.11 -5.82 14.48
N PRO A 103 -3.65 -6.83 15.22
CA PRO A 103 -2.50 -6.62 16.09
C PRO A 103 -1.36 -6.08 15.26
N THR A 104 -0.81 -4.96 15.71
CA THR A 104 0.33 -4.39 15.00
C THR A 104 1.52 -5.31 15.18
N GLN A 105 2.24 -5.51 14.10
CA GLN A 105 3.47 -6.27 14.12
C GLN A 105 4.64 -5.30 13.99
N PRO A 106 5.75 -5.57 14.65
CA PRO A 106 6.94 -4.75 14.45
C PRO A 106 7.31 -4.71 12.97
N ARG A 107 7.74 -3.55 12.51
CA ARG A 107 8.17 -3.41 11.13
C ARG A 107 9.42 -4.24 10.91
N MET A 108 9.34 -5.19 10.00
CA MET A 108 10.42 -6.09 9.68
C MET A 108 10.94 -5.82 8.29
N ARG A 109 12.15 -6.25 8.01
CA ARG A 109 12.64 -6.27 6.64
C ARG A 109 11.75 -7.22 5.82
N PRO A 110 11.41 -6.87 4.56
CA PRO A 110 10.51 -7.69 3.75
C PRO A 110 10.96 -9.14 3.59
N CYS A 111 12.24 -9.38 3.47
CA CYS A 111 12.75 -10.73 3.32
C CYS A 111 12.48 -11.58 4.56
N LYS A 112 12.65 -11.00 5.76
CA LYS A 112 12.37 -11.72 7.00
C LYS A 112 10.89 -11.95 7.20
N LEU A 113 10.07 -10.96 6.85
CA LEU A 113 8.63 -11.10 6.95
C LEU A 113 8.12 -12.23 6.07
N LYS A 114 8.59 -12.30 4.83
CA LYS A 114 8.18 -13.35 3.89
C LYS A 114 8.62 -14.74 4.33
N GLN A 115 9.74 -14.84 5.02
CA GLN A 115 10.20 -16.12 5.57
C GLN A 115 9.34 -16.61 6.72
N ASN A 116 8.75 -15.68 7.47
CA ASN A 116 7.96 -16.01 8.66
C ASN A 116 6.48 -16.25 8.34
N ILE A 117 6.06 -15.94 7.14
CA ILE A 117 4.68 -16.18 6.72
C ILE A 117 4.60 -17.59 6.19
N VAL A 118 3.95 -18.45 6.95
CA VAL A 118 3.65 -19.81 6.54
C VAL A 118 2.22 -19.83 6.06
N ILE A 119 2.05 -19.99 4.80
CA ILE A 119 0.71 -20.00 4.20
C ILE A 119 0.46 -21.35 3.56
#